data_bccd1c48fec54b8139b2a485c137d90b
#
_entry.id   bccd1c48fec54b8139b2a485c137d90b
#
_cell.length_a   1.000
_cell.length_b   1.000
_cell.length_c   1.000
_cell.angle_alpha   90.00
_cell.angle_beta   90.00
_cell.angle_gamma   90.00
#
_symmetry.space_group_name_H-M   'P 1'
#
loop_
_entity.id
_entity.type
_entity.pdbx_description
1 polymer ?
#
loop_
_entity_poly.entity_id
_entity_poly.type
_entity_poly.pdbx_seq_one_letter_code
_entity_poly.pdbx_strand_id
1 'polypeptide(L)'
;KEYDRSVSHAPNRKDILTTEEKKLAIKNALRYFPENLHSELVTEFAEELKKYGRIYMYRYRPDYVIKSRDLEEFPHKSKQAAGIMMMISNNLDYDIAQHPHELITYGGNGAVFQNWAQYLLCMQYLAKMTDEQTLVLYSGHPMGLFPSHKEAPRVVISNGMMIPNYSKPNDWEKFNALGVTQYGQMTAGSFMYIGPQGIVHGTNITVLNASRKIDPSAKDMSGKLFVTAGLGGMSGAQPKAGVIAKGVCVVAEVNPEATYKRHEQGWVDEVYKDLDQLIDRAKQAKENKEAVSIAYDGNIVDLWEKLVERNVKVELGSDQTSLHNPWAGGYYPAGLSFEDANNMMTNNPEKFKKEVQKTLVRHTNAINT
;
A
#
# COMPACT_ATOMS: atom_id res chain seq x y z
N LYS A 1 5.32 -1.35 25.38
CA LYS A 1 3.86 -1.19 25.24
C LYS A 1 3.24 -2.53 24.89
N GLU A 2 2.01 -2.77 25.35
CA GLU A 2 1.31 -4.00 25.06
C GLU A 2 0.96 -4.13 23.57
N TYR A 3 0.90 -5.38 23.11
CA TYR A 3 0.49 -5.72 21.75
C TYR A 3 -1.04 -5.55 21.63
N ASP A 4 -1.46 -4.64 20.80
CA ASP A 4 -2.88 -4.32 20.60
C ASP A 4 -3.46 -5.19 19.46
N ARG A 5 -4.27 -6.16 19.80
CA ARG A 5 -4.90 -7.08 18.84
C ARG A 5 -6.05 -6.46 18.04
N SER A 6 -6.52 -5.29 18.40
CA SER A 6 -7.58 -4.58 17.66
C SER A 6 -7.07 -3.88 16.40
N VAL A 7 -5.75 -3.79 16.25
CA VAL A 7 -5.08 -3.14 15.13
C VAL A 7 -4.43 -4.19 14.22
N SER A 8 -4.50 -3.97 12.91
CA SER A 8 -3.80 -4.81 11.95
C SER A 8 -2.29 -4.69 12.10
N HIS A 9 -1.60 -5.82 12.18
CA HIS A 9 -0.16 -5.91 12.33
C HIS A 9 0.51 -6.50 11.09
N ALA A 10 1.71 -6.01 10.79
CA ALA A 10 2.55 -6.60 9.75
C ALA A 10 2.94 -8.05 10.13
N PRO A 11 3.00 -8.96 9.16
CA PRO A 11 3.49 -10.31 9.41
C PRO A 11 4.94 -10.26 9.90
N ASN A 12 5.29 -11.18 10.79
CA ASN A 12 6.67 -11.32 11.26
C ASN A 12 7.59 -11.58 10.06
N ARG A 13 8.67 -10.84 9.99
CA ARG A 13 9.64 -10.99 8.91
C ARG A 13 10.57 -12.17 9.18
N LYS A 14 11.03 -12.80 8.11
CA LYS A 14 11.98 -13.90 8.19
C LYS A 14 13.28 -13.44 8.86
N ASP A 15 13.80 -14.25 9.77
CA ASP A 15 15.14 -14.06 10.33
C ASP A 15 16.21 -14.44 9.29
N ILE A 16 16.91 -13.44 8.78
CA ILE A 16 17.92 -13.59 7.71
C ILE A 16 19.30 -13.09 8.13
N LEU A 17 19.41 -12.56 9.35
CA LEU A 17 20.66 -12.02 9.87
C LEU A 17 21.49 -13.08 10.58
N THR A 18 22.79 -13.09 10.34
CA THR A 18 23.76 -13.82 11.16
C THR A 18 23.85 -13.24 12.57
N THR A 19 24.47 -13.94 13.49
CA THR A 19 24.65 -13.47 14.87
C THR A 19 25.39 -12.13 14.92
N GLU A 20 26.41 -11.93 14.11
CA GLU A 20 27.18 -10.68 14.08
C GLU A 20 26.34 -9.54 13.43
N GLU A 21 25.54 -9.85 12.42
CA GLU A 21 24.64 -8.88 11.81
C GLU A 21 23.52 -8.47 12.78
N LYS A 22 23.01 -9.37 13.62
CA LYS A 22 22.05 -9.03 14.70
C LYS A 22 22.65 -8.03 15.69
N LYS A 23 23.89 -8.23 16.09
CA LYS A 23 24.62 -7.27 16.95
C LYS A 23 24.74 -5.91 16.27
N LEU A 24 25.04 -5.92 14.96
CA LEU A 24 25.11 -4.68 14.18
C LEU A 24 23.74 -3.98 14.06
N ALA A 25 22.66 -4.72 13.83
CA ALA A 25 21.30 -4.17 13.81
C ALA A 25 20.93 -3.49 15.13
N ILE A 26 21.23 -4.12 16.26
CA ILE A 26 21.01 -3.56 17.59
C ILE A 26 21.89 -2.31 17.79
N LYS A 27 23.16 -2.35 17.39
CA LYS A 27 24.05 -1.19 17.46
C LYS A 27 23.52 -0.01 16.61
N ASN A 28 23.00 -0.30 15.43
CA ASN A 28 22.37 0.71 14.58
C ASN A 28 21.12 1.31 15.23
N ALA A 29 20.33 0.53 15.92
CA ALA A 29 19.15 1.02 16.65
C ALA A 29 19.54 1.88 17.86
N LEU A 30 20.57 1.51 18.59
CA LEU A 30 21.04 2.22 19.79
C LEU A 30 21.61 3.62 19.49
N ARG A 31 22.03 3.91 18.27
CA ARG A 31 22.56 5.23 17.88
C ARG A 31 21.57 6.40 18.07
N TYR A 32 20.29 6.12 18.23
CA TYR A 32 19.26 7.12 18.51
C TYR A 32 19.22 7.58 19.97
N PHE A 33 19.94 6.87 20.85
CA PHE A 33 19.81 7.02 22.29
C PHE A 33 21.16 7.28 22.97
N PRO A 34 21.17 8.04 24.09
CA PRO A 34 22.38 8.25 24.86
C PRO A 34 22.85 6.91 25.52
N GLU A 35 24.16 6.80 25.74
CA GLU A 35 24.80 5.55 26.19
C GLU A 35 24.24 4.99 27.50
N ASN A 36 23.80 5.84 28.41
CA ASN A 36 23.22 5.43 29.69
C ASN A 36 21.92 4.61 29.56
N LEU A 37 21.23 4.65 28.40
CA LEU A 37 20.05 3.86 28.12
C LEU A 37 20.35 2.56 27.36
N HIS A 38 21.58 2.38 26.85
CA HIS A 38 21.91 1.26 25.99
C HIS A 38 21.75 -0.10 26.69
N SER A 39 22.14 -0.21 27.96
CA SER A 39 22.04 -1.48 28.70
C SER A 39 20.59 -2.00 28.83
N GLU A 40 19.64 -1.09 28.98
CA GLU A 40 18.21 -1.40 29.03
C GLU A 40 17.67 -1.73 27.64
N LEU A 41 17.97 -0.90 26.64
CA LEU A 41 17.41 -1.00 25.30
C LEU A 41 17.96 -2.18 24.49
N VAL A 42 19.19 -2.62 24.75
CA VAL A 42 19.79 -3.80 24.09
C VAL A 42 18.90 -5.02 24.20
N THR A 43 18.41 -5.33 25.40
CA THR A 43 17.57 -6.51 25.63
C THR A 43 16.25 -6.39 24.88
N GLU A 44 15.60 -5.23 24.96
CA GLU A 44 14.31 -4.98 24.30
C GLU A 44 14.42 -5.05 22.77
N PHE A 45 15.44 -4.42 22.19
CA PHE A 45 15.66 -4.45 20.74
C PHE A 45 16.07 -5.83 20.23
N ALA A 46 16.78 -6.62 21.04
CA ALA A 46 17.09 -8.01 20.71
C ALA A 46 15.82 -8.87 20.68
N GLU A 47 14.89 -8.66 21.61
CA GLU A 47 13.60 -9.35 21.65
C GLU A 47 12.72 -8.97 20.46
N GLU A 48 12.63 -7.66 20.11
CA GLU A 48 11.90 -7.22 18.92
C GLU A 48 12.48 -7.86 17.65
N LEU A 49 13.81 -7.82 17.48
CA LEU A 49 14.47 -8.41 16.33
C LEU A 49 14.22 -9.92 16.22
N LYS A 50 14.25 -10.63 17.35
CA LYS A 50 13.97 -12.07 17.41
C LYS A 50 12.50 -12.37 17.07
N LYS A 51 11.57 -11.58 17.58
CA LYS A 51 10.13 -11.81 17.45
C LYS A 51 9.59 -11.39 16.09
N TYR A 52 10.00 -10.23 15.62
CA TYR A 52 9.42 -9.59 14.43
C TYR A 52 10.36 -9.60 13.21
N GLY A 53 11.63 -9.96 13.39
CA GLY A 53 12.66 -9.83 12.37
C GLY A 53 13.06 -8.38 12.08
N ARG A 54 12.56 -7.42 12.86
CA ARG A 54 12.78 -5.98 12.74
C ARG A 54 12.80 -5.33 14.12
N ILE A 55 13.42 -4.14 14.22
CA ILE A 55 13.42 -3.32 15.45
C ILE A 55 12.54 -2.11 15.20
N TYR A 56 11.30 -2.17 15.64
CA TYR A 56 10.30 -1.08 15.48
C TYR A 56 10.37 -0.04 16.59
N MET A 57 11.00 -0.37 17.74
CA MET A 57 11.07 0.48 18.95
C MET A 57 9.68 0.82 19.48
N TYR A 58 8.82 -0.18 19.65
CA TYR A 58 7.41 -0.04 20.09
C TYR A 58 7.24 0.74 21.40
N ARG A 59 8.21 0.69 22.31
CA ARG A 59 8.22 1.49 23.54
C ARG A 59 7.96 2.98 23.25
N TYR A 60 8.53 3.47 22.16
CA TYR A 60 8.50 4.89 21.77
C TYR A 60 7.29 5.27 20.90
N ARG A 61 6.41 4.31 20.60
CA ARG A 61 5.15 4.63 19.95
C ARG A 61 4.36 5.62 20.80
N PRO A 62 3.84 6.72 20.25
CA PRO A 62 3.03 7.68 20.98
C PRO A 62 1.78 7.02 21.61
N ASP A 63 1.31 7.60 22.71
CA ASP A 63 0.04 7.21 23.34
C ASP A 63 -1.16 8.04 22.84
N TYR A 64 -0.87 9.13 22.11
CA TYR A 64 -1.89 9.93 21.46
C TYR A 64 -2.30 9.34 20.11
N VAL A 65 -3.53 9.62 19.69
CA VAL A 65 -4.04 9.24 18.38
C VAL A 65 -3.29 10.03 17.30
N ILE A 66 -2.65 9.31 16.39
CA ILE A 66 -2.00 9.90 15.22
C ILE A 66 -3.06 10.08 14.16
N LYS A 67 -3.37 11.33 13.82
CA LYS A 67 -4.41 11.71 12.89
C LYS A 67 -4.10 13.05 12.25
N SER A 68 -4.53 13.24 11.01
CA SER A 68 -4.56 14.54 10.35
C SER A 68 -5.49 15.50 11.11
N ARG A 69 -5.08 16.76 11.27
CA ARG A 69 -5.81 17.83 11.95
C ARG A 69 -5.38 19.18 11.36
N ASP A 70 -6.01 20.24 11.80
CA ASP A 70 -5.69 21.57 11.28
C ASP A 70 -4.23 21.95 11.50
N LEU A 71 -3.66 22.70 10.56
CA LEU A 71 -2.23 23.06 10.58
C LEU A 71 -1.82 23.77 11.87
N GLU A 72 -2.68 24.63 12.37
CA GLU A 72 -2.42 25.44 13.57
C GLU A 72 -2.39 24.60 14.86
N GLU A 73 -2.88 23.37 14.84
CA GLU A 73 -2.79 22.42 15.97
C GLU A 73 -1.42 21.73 16.07
N PHE A 74 -0.60 21.80 15.00
CA PHE A 74 0.77 21.28 15.05
C PHE A 74 1.72 22.35 15.57
N PRO A 75 2.64 22.02 16.50
CA PRO A 75 3.69 22.95 16.90
C PRO A 75 4.61 23.24 15.70
N HIS A 76 4.66 24.47 15.25
CA HIS A 76 5.46 24.83 14.06
C HIS A 76 5.97 26.27 14.08
N LYS A 77 7.06 26.53 13.34
CA LYS A 77 7.56 27.83 12.98
C LYS A 77 7.37 28.13 11.48
N SER A 78 7.13 27.09 10.69
CA SER A 78 6.88 27.13 9.25
C SER A 78 5.56 26.41 8.96
N LYS A 79 4.63 27.07 8.25
CA LYS A 79 3.35 26.46 7.84
C LYS A 79 3.56 25.27 6.93
N GLN A 80 4.59 25.30 6.07
CA GLN A 80 4.94 24.17 5.21
C GLN A 80 5.40 22.97 6.04
N ALA A 81 6.16 23.20 7.12
CA ALA A 81 6.54 22.12 8.04
C ALA A 81 5.32 21.52 8.75
N ALA A 82 4.36 22.34 9.18
CA ALA A 82 3.08 21.85 9.72
C ALA A 82 2.31 21.01 8.70
N GLY A 83 2.27 21.41 7.43
CA GLY A 83 1.68 20.64 6.34
C GLY A 83 2.33 19.26 6.17
N ILE A 84 3.64 19.17 6.32
CA ILE A 84 4.37 17.90 6.28
C ILE A 84 4.03 17.04 7.51
N MET A 85 3.96 17.62 8.71
CA MET A 85 3.52 16.92 9.92
C MET A 85 2.10 16.36 9.78
N MET A 86 1.21 17.14 9.18
CA MET A 86 -0.16 16.70 8.86
C MET A 86 -0.16 15.51 7.89
N MET A 87 0.67 15.55 6.84
CA MET A 87 0.79 14.45 5.87
C MET A 87 1.35 13.18 6.52
N ILE A 88 2.37 13.29 7.36
CA ILE A 88 2.90 12.16 8.13
C ILE A 88 1.81 11.56 9.02
N SER A 89 1.07 12.41 9.73
CA SER A 89 0.00 11.98 10.62
C SER A 89 -1.14 11.30 9.85
N ASN A 90 -1.50 11.81 8.67
CA ASN A 90 -2.47 11.18 7.79
C ASN A 90 -2.02 9.78 7.32
N ASN A 91 -0.74 9.62 6.96
CA ASN A 91 -0.20 8.32 6.52
C ASN A 91 -0.19 7.26 7.62
N LEU A 92 -0.17 7.67 8.89
CA LEU A 92 -0.12 6.80 10.06
C LEU A 92 -1.46 6.73 10.81
N ASP A 93 -2.50 7.40 10.32
CA ASP A 93 -3.87 7.27 10.82
C ASP A 93 -4.33 5.82 10.70
N TYR A 94 -4.95 5.28 11.76
CA TYR A 94 -5.40 3.89 11.82
C TYR A 94 -6.48 3.54 10.79
N ASP A 95 -7.22 4.54 10.31
CA ASP A 95 -8.20 4.38 9.23
C ASP A 95 -7.54 4.31 7.83
N ILE A 96 -6.27 4.72 7.72
CA ILE A 96 -5.53 4.81 6.45
C ILE A 96 -4.39 3.80 6.40
N ALA A 97 -3.57 3.72 7.44
CA ALA A 97 -2.40 2.85 7.47
C ALA A 97 -2.78 1.37 7.51
N GLN A 98 -2.11 0.57 6.69
CA GLN A 98 -2.32 -0.88 6.67
C GLN A 98 -1.88 -1.53 7.98
N HIS A 99 -0.71 -1.15 8.50
CA HIS A 99 -0.15 -1.64 9.76
C HIS A 99 0.45 -0.46 10.55
N PRO A 100 -0.40 0.33 11.22
CA PRO A 100 0.04 1.61 11.80
C PRO A 100 1.10 1.44 12.89
N HIS A 101 1.07 0.36 13.67
CA HIS A 101 2.08 0.12 14.71
C HIS A 101 3.47 -0.23 14.16
N GLU A 102 3.54 -0.76 12.95
CA GLU A 102 4.78 -1.03 12.21
C GLU A 102 5.11 0.09 11.21
N LEU A 103 4.42 1.24 11.29
CA LEU A 103 4.67 2.41 10.45
C LEU A 103 4.47 2.14 8.95
N ILE A 104 3.65 1.14 8.61
CA ILE A 104 3.38 0.72 7.24
C ILE A 104 2.06 1.30 6.77
N THR A 105 2.11 2.14 5.74
CA THR A 105 0.92 2.77 5.17
C THR A 105 0.21 1.83 4.21
N TYR A 106 0.91 1.22 3.24
CA TYR A 106 0.31 0.32 2.27
C TYR A 106 1.33 -0.66 1.65
N GLY A 107 0.84 -1.63 0.90
CA GLY A 107 1.66 -2.56 0.11
C GLY A 107 2.45 -3.58 0.94
N GLY A 108 2.05 -3.82 2.19
CA GLY A 108 2.63 -4.80 3.10
C GLY A 108 4.00 -4.42 3.69
N ASN A 109 4.71 -3.48 3.09
CA ASN A 109 6.04 -3.02 3.51
C ASN A 109 6.32 -1.55 3.19
N GLY A 110 5.34 -0.82 2.66
CA GLY A 110 5.45 0.60 2.33
C GLY A 110 5.47 1.46 3.59
N ALA A 111 6.64 1.62 4.21
CA ALA A 111 6.81 2.27 5.49
C ALA A 111 7.10 3.77 5.36
N VAL A 112 6.52 4.57 6.25
CA VAL A 112 6.83 6.00 6.41
C VAL A 112 8.17 6.18 7.12
N PHE A 113 8.40 5.39 8.17
CA PHE A 113 9.64 5.30 8.94
C PHE A 113 9.97 3.85 9.23
N GLN A 114 11.21 3.55 9.58
CA GLN A 114 11.63 2.20 9.97
C GLN A 114 11.26 1.89 11.42
N ASN A 115 11.24 2.90 12.29
CA ASN A 115 11.01 2.76 13.73
C ASN A 115 10.44 4.05 14.34
N TRP A 116 9.92 3.95 15.55
CA TRP A 116 9.28 5.06 16.24
C TRP A 116 10.22 6.18 16.67
N ALA A 117 11.51 5.91 16.87
CA ALA A 117 12.48 6.98 17.13
C ALA A 117 12.63 7.90 15.92
N GLN A 118 12.65 7.37 14.70
CA GLN A 118 12.68 8.17 13.48
C GLN A 118 11.45 9.08 13.36
N TYR A 119 10.26 8.55 13.65
CA TYR A 119 9.04 9.34 13.69
C TYR A 119 9.14 10.51 14.66
N LEU A 120 9.51 10.24 15.92
CA LEU A 120 9.60 11.27 16.96
C LEU A 120 10.63 12.33 16.61
N LEU A 121 11.81 11.93 16.12
CA LEU A 121 12.85 12.87 15.70
C LEU A 121 12.42 13.73 14.52
N CYS A 122 11.77 13.13 13.52
CA CYS A 122 11.26 13.86 12.37
C CYS A 122 10.22 14.92 12.79
N MET A 123 9.26 14.55 13.63
CA MET A 123 8.25 15.49 14.14
C MET A 123 8.90 16.63 14.96
N GLN A 124 9.92 16.34 15.76
CA GLN A 124 10.66 17.37 16.50
C GLN A 124 11.42 18.33 15.60
N TYR A 125 12.07 17.81 14.54
CA TYR A 125 12.75 18.65 13.57
C TYR A 125 11.77 19.55 12.82
N LEU A 126 10.66 19.02 12.36
CA LEU A 126 9.61 19.77 11.67
C LEU A 126 9.02 20.87 12.56
N ALA A 127 8.78 20.58 13.84
CA ALA A 127 8.29 21.59 14.80
C ALA A 127 9.26 22.77 15.02
N LYS A 128 10.56 22.53 14.89
CA LYS A 128 11.62 23.55 15.09
C LYS A 128 12.06 24.23 13.80
N MET A 129 11.74 23.63 12.64
CA MET A 129 12.17 24.09 11.32
C MET A 129 11.66 25.50 11.02
N THR A 130 12.52 26.33 10.45
CA THR A 130 12.18 27.64 9.86
C THR A 130 12.04 27.53 8.33
N ASP A 131 11.52 28.59 7.69
CA ASP A 131 11.42 28.66 6.22
C ASP A 131 12.78 28.76 5.51
N GLU A 132 13.86 28.96 6.25
CA GLU A 132 15.24 29.02 5.75
C GLU A 132 16.01 27.72 6.01
N GLN A 133 15.30 26.63 6.24
CA GLN A 133 15.88 25.31 6.48
C GLN A 133 15.23 24.24 5.64
N THR A 134 15.99 23.18 5.34
CA THR A 134 15.54 21.97 4.69
C THR A 134 15.86 20.78 5.59
N LEU A 135 14.85 19.95 5.88
CA LEU A 135 15.05 18.68 6.55
C LEU A 135 15.50 17.63 5.53
N VAL A 136 16.61 16.98 5.79
CA VAL A 136 17.08 15.85 4.97
C VAL A 136 16.79 14.54 5.67
N LEU A 137 16.10 13.65 4.98
CA LEU A 137 15.75 12.30 5.43
C LEU A 137 16.43 11.26 4.53
N TYR A 138 17.01 10.25 5.16
CA TYR A 138 17.58 9.09 4.48
C TYR A 138 16.92 7.81 5.01
N SER A 139 16.17 7.13 4.17
CA SER A 139 15.43 5.91 4.55
C SER A 139 14.66 6.08 5.88
N GLY A 140 13.93 7.17 6.01
CA GLY A 140 13.19 7.54 7.23
C GLY A 140 14.05 8.14 8.35
N HIS A 141 15.37 8.06 8.25
CA HIS A 141 16.27 8.61 9.26
C HIS A 141 16.51 10.13 9.04
N PRO A 142 16.11 10.99 9.99
CA PRO A 142 16.38 12.43 9.88
C PRO A 142 17.86 12.72 10.06
N MET A 143 18.49 13.24 9.03
CA MET A 143 19.91 13.60 9.03
C MET A 143 20.16 14.95 9.68
N GLY A 144 19.19 15.85 9.65
CA GLY A 144 19.26 17.16 10.27
C GLY A 144 18.56 18.26 9.47
N LEU A 145 18.49 19.45 10.07
CA LEU A 145 18.04 20.68 9.44
C LEU A 145 19.24 21.41 8.83
N PHE A 146 19.22 21.55 7.51
CA PHE A 146 20.29 22.22 6.77
C PHE A 146 19.86 23.63 6.38
N PRO A 147 20.77 24.62 6.40
CA PRO A 147 20.50 25.97 5.91
C PRO A 147 20.02 25.93 4.46
N SER A 148 18.96 26.67 4.15
CA SER A 148 18.44 26.82 2.80
C SER A 148 17.76 28.19 2.65
N HIS A 149 16.78 28.33 1.79
CA HIS A 149 16.03 29.57 1.56
C HIS A 149 14.54 29.27 1.36
N LYS A 150 13.70 30.27 1.39
CA LYS A 150 12.22 30.13 1.33
C LYS A 150 11.72 29.36 0.13
N GLU A 151 12.38 29.48 -1.01
CA GLU A 151 12.03 28.82 -2.27
C GLU A 151 12.57 27.37 -2.33
N ALA A 152 13.40 26.94 -1.39
CA ALA A 152 13.95 25.60 -1.34
C ALA A 152 12.89 24.59 -0.85
N PRO A 153 12.98 23.32 -1.27
CA PRO A 153 12.16 22.26 -0.69
C PRO A 153 12.30 22.20 0.84
N ARG A 154 11.18 22.08 1.54
CA ARG A 154 11.22 21.92 3.01
C ARG A 154 11.79 20.59 3.44
N VAL A 155 11.63 19.55 2.62
CA VAL A 155 12.14 18.21 2.89
C VAL A 155 12.79 17.64 1.64
N VAL A 156 13.96 17.02 1.81
CA VAL A 156 14.60 16.18 0.81
C VAL A 156 14.65 14.75 1.35
N ILE A 157 14.10 13.81 0.61
CA ILE A 157 13.99 12.42 1.00
C ILE A 157 14.76 11.55 0.01
N SER A 158 15.65 10.70 0.55
CA SER A 158 16.29 9.62 -0.18
C SER A 158 15.90 8.30 0.44
N ASN A 159 15.49 7.36 -0.37
CA ASN A 159 15.09 6.03 0.11
C ASN A 159 16.17 5.00 -0.21
N GLY A 160 17.04 4.76 0.72
CA GLY A 160 18.02 3.68 0.71
C GLY A 160 18.90 3.61 -0.54
N MET A 161 20.14 3.32 -0.38
CA MET A 161 21.03 3.22 -1.53
C MET A 161 21.10 1.79 -2.01
N MET A 162 20.35 1.49 -3.08
CA MET A 162 20.44 0.23 -3.80
C MET A 162 21.28 0.45 -5.04
N ILE A 163 22.57 0.32 -4.88
CA ILE A 163 23.48 0.27 -6.02
C ILE A 163 23.38 -1.08 -6.73
N PRO A 164 23.73 -1.19 -8.02
CA PRO A 164 23.53 -2.42 -8.80
C PRO A 164 24.06 -3.71 -8.14
N ASN A 165 25.14 -3.60 -7.38
CA ASN A 165 25.76 -4.75 -6.69
C ASN A 165 24.97 -5.25 -5.46
N TYR A 166 24.00 -4.49 -4.96
CA TYR A 166 23.23 -4.78 -3.75
C TYR A 166 21.73 -4.65 -4.00
N SER A 167 21.23 -5.06 -5.16
CA SER A 167 19.83 -4.93 -5.55
C SER A 167 19.07 -6.25 -5.65
N LYS A 168 19.60 -7.33 -5.11
CA LYS A 168 18.91 -8.62 -5.03
C LYS A 168 17.81 -8.57 -3.95
N PRO A 169 16.74 -9.35 -4.06
CA PRO A 169 15.67 -9.38 -3.05
C PRO A 169 16.19 -9.60 -1.62
N ASN A 170 17.16 -10.50 -1.43
CA ASN A 170 17.75 -10.75 -0.10
C ASN A 170 18.54 -9.55 0.43
N ASP A 171 19.12 -8.71 -0.42
CA ASP A 171 19.85 -7.51 0.02
C ASP A 171 18.88 -6.50 0.62
N TRP A 172 17.70 -6.30 0.03
CA TRP A 172 16.64 -5.46 0.58
C TRP A 172 16.21 -5.91 1.97
N GLU A 173 15.89 -7.19 2.11
CA GLU A 173 15.47 -7.75 3.40
C GLU A 173 16.57 -7.60 4.45
N LYS A 174 17.82 -7.89 4.09
CA LYS A 174 18.98 -7.77 4.97
C LYS A 174 19.21 -6.33 5.43
N PHE A 175 19.29 -5.39 4.49
CA PHE A 175 19.55 -3.99 4.83
C PHE A 175 18.38 -3.34 5.58
N ASN A 176 17.17 -3.76 5.34
CA ASN A 176 16.03 -3.34 6.14
C ASN A 176 16.11 -3.89 7.57
N ALA A 177 16.44 -5.18 7.74
CA ALA A 177 16.62 -5.78 9.06
C ALA A 177 17.78 -5.16 9.86
N LEU A 178 18.84 -4.71 9.15
CA LEU A 178 19.96 -3.98 9.74
C LEU A 178 19.61 -2.52 10.13
N GLY A 179 18.44 -2.02 9.76
CA GLY A 179 18.06 -0.63 9.97
C GLY A 179 18.84 0.36 9.08
N VAL A 180 19.33 -0.09 7.92
CA VAL A 180 20.12 0.73 6.99
C VAL A 180 19.24 1.32 5.90
N THR A 181 18.34 0.54 5.32
CA THR A 181 17.45 1.00 4.26
C THR A 181 15.98 0.80 4.62
N GLN A 182 15.17 1.75 4.21
CA GLN A 182 13.73 1.62 4.28
C GLN A 182 13.23 0.84 3.08
N TYR A 183 12.43 -0.20 3.34
CA TYR A 183 11.78 -0.96 2.32
C TYR A 183 10.46 -0.30 1.94
N GLY A 184 10.10 -0.36 0.65
CA GLY A 184 8.74 -0.11 0.27
C GLY A 184 8.50 0.92 -0.81
N GLN A 185 7.27 1.34 -0.88
CA GLN A 185 6.73 2.21 -1.91
C GLN A 185 7.23 3.64 -1.75
N MET A 186 7.55 4.29 -2.86
CA MET A 186 8.06 5.66 -2.86
C MET A 186 7.09 6.64 -2.17
N THR A 187 5.80 6.54 -2.44
CA THR A 187 4.78 7.43 -1.86
C THR A 187 4.60 7.22 -0.36
N ALA A 188 4.76 6.00 0.15
CA ALA A 188 4.76 5.75 1.60
C ALA A 188 5.99 6.36 2.27
N GLY A 189 7.19 6.06 1.78
CA GLY A 189 8.45 6.54 2.34
C GLY A 189 8.63 8.05 2.28
N SER A 190 7.97 8.72 1.33
CA SER A 190 7.92 10.18 1.22
C SER A 190 6.69 10.81 1.87
N PHE A 191 5.87 10.03 2.58
CA PHE A 191 4.58 10.44 3.17
C PHE A 191 3.66 11.21 2.22
N MET A 192 3.76 10.94 0.91
CA MET A 192 2.92 11.55 -0.12
C MET A 192 1.64 10.75 -0.40
N TYR A 193 1.46 9.59 0.23
CA TYR A 193 0.22 8.83 0.17
C TYR A 193 -0.82 9.50 1.08
N ILE A 194 -1.82 10.13 0.45
CA ILE A 194 -2.84 10.89 1.17
C ILE A 194 -4.06 10.00 1.51
N GLY A 195 -4.05 8.78 1.06
CA GLY A 195 -5.17 7.84 1.16
C GLY A 195 -5.80 7.53 -0.21
N PRO A 196 -6.96 6.86 -0.24
CA PRO A 196 -7.57 6.40 -1.47
C PRO A 196 -8.05 7.54 -2.41
N GLN A 197 -8.24 8.77 -1.91
CA GLN A 197 -8.73 9.88 -2.73
C GLN A 197 -7.81 10.21 -3.91
N GLY A 198 -6.49 10.09 -3.78
CA GLY A 198 -5.55 10.32 -4.88
C GLY A 198 -5.73 9.29 -6.01
N ILE A 199 -5.98 8.05 -5.64
CA ILE A 199 -6.25 6.96 -6.59
C ILE A 199 -7.62 7.13 -7.24
N VAL A 200 -8.65 7.53 -6.47
CA VAL A 200 -9.98 7.85 -7.02
C VAL A 200 -9.87 8.94 -8.08
N HIS A 201 -9.17 10.02 -7.77
CA HIS A 201 -8.96 11.15 -8.69
C HIS A 201 -8.22 10.71 -9.96
N GLY A 202 -7.08 10.04 -9.81
CA GLY A 202 -6.28 9.57 -10.93
C GLY A 202 -7.03 8.57 -11.82
N THR A 203 -7.72 7.60 -11.22
CA THR A 203 -8.52 6.60 -11.95
C THR A 203 -9.70 7.26 -12.66
N ASN A 204 -10.40 8.19 -11.99
CA ASN A 204 -11.52 8.92 -12.59
C ASN A 204 -11.11 9.68 -13.86
N ILE A 205 -10.02 10.45 -13.78
CA ILE A 205 -9.48 11.16 -14.95
C ILE A 205 -9.09 10.18 -16.07
N THR A 206 -8.46 9.07 -15.71
CA THR A 206 -7.99 8.07 -16.67
C THR A 206 -9.15 7.42 -17.41
N VAL A 207 -10.17 6.94 -16.70
CA VAL A 207 -11.33 6.27 -17.33
C VAL A 207 -12.16 7.25 -18.15
N LEU A 208 -12.31 8.50 -17.72
CA LEU A 208 -12.98 9.55 -18.53
C LEU A 208 -12.22 9.84 -19.84
N ASN A 209 -10.90 9.94 -19.78
CA ASN A 209 -10.09 10.17 -20.98
C ASN A 209 -10.08 8.95 -21.90
N ALA A 210 -10.04 7.75 -21.36
CA ALA A 210 -10.15 6.52 -22.13
C ALA A 210 -11.53 6.39 -22.80
N SER A 211 -12.60 6.76 -22.09
CA SER A 211 -13.96 6.82 -22.66
C SER A 211 -14.05 7.75 -23.87
N ARG A 212 -13.41 8.93 -23.79
CA ARG A 212 -13.37 9.90 -24.91
C ARG A 212 -12.55 9.41 -26.10
N LYS A 213 -11.60 8.50 -25.90
CA LYS A 213 -10.90 7.87 -27.02
C LYS A 213 -11.78 6.89 -27.79
N ILE A 214 -12.72 6.22 -27.11
CA ILE A 214 -13.70 5.32 -27.73
C ILE A 214 -14.82 6.14 -28.41
N ASP A 215 -15.29 7.15 -27.71
CA ASP A 215 -16.37 8.05 -28.15
C ASP A 215 -15.96 9.48 -27.80
N PRO A 216 -15.48 10.26 -28.79
CA PRO A 216 -15.05 11.65 -28.58
C PRO A 216 -16.14 12.59 -28.05
N SER A 217 -17.42 12.22 -28.23
CA SER A 217 -18.56 12.98 -27.73
C SER A 217 -18.93 12.67 -26.29
N ALA A 218 -18.31 11.62 -25.70
CA ALA A 218 -18.63 11.16 -24.36
C ALA A 218 -18.31 12.22 -23.30
N LYS A 219 -19.32 12.56 -22.51
CA LYS A 219 -19.17 13.44 -21.35
C LYS A 219 -18.72 12.66 -20.10
N ASP A 220 -19.14 11.41 -20.01
CA ASP A 220 -18.91 10.50 -18.90
C ASP A 220 -18.91 9.02 -19.36
N MET A 221 -19.00 8.10 -18.40
CA MET A 221 -19.01 6.65 -18.65
C MET A 221 -20.42 6.04 -18.72
N SER A 222 -21.49 6.83 -18.80
CA SER A 222 -22.86 6.31 -18.81
C SER A 222 -23.07 5.26 -19.89
N GLY A 223 -23.58 4.11 -19.51
CA GLY A 223 -23.82 2.97 -20.41
C GLY A 223 -22.55 2.25 -20.86
N LYS A 224 -21.40 2.46 -20.21
CA LYS A 224 -20.14 1.77 -20.49
C LYS A 224 -19.71 0.91 -19.30
N LEU A 225 -19.08 -0.22 -19.60
CA LEU A 225 -18.56 -1.16 -18.65
C LEU A 225 -17.05 -1.00 -18.50
N PHE A 226 -16.60 -0.84 -17.25
CA PHE A 226 -15.21 -0.85 -16.85
C PHE A 226 -14.95 -2.10 -15.97
N VAL A 227 -14.02 -2.95 -16.39
CA VAL A 227 -13.63 -4.16 -15.66
C VAL A 227 -12.21 -4.02 -15.13
N THR A 228 -12.01 -4.35 -13.86
CA THR A 228 -10.70 -4.26 -13.20
C THR A 228 -10.53 -5.33 -12.13
N ALA A 229 -9.37 -5.38 -11.50
CA ALA A 229 -9.05 -6.30 -10.43
C ALA A 229 -8.41 -5.62 -9.23
N GLY A 230 -8.65 -6.20 -8.06
CA GLY A 230 -8.07 -5.81 -6.78
C GLY A 230 -8.95 -4.84 -5.97
N LEU A 231 -9.08 -5.17 -4.67
CA LEU A 231 -9.76 -4.34 -3.66
C LEU A 231 -8.87 -4.05 -2.45
N GLY A 232 -7.55 -4.12 -2.65
CA GLY A 232 -6.55 -3.76 -1.66
C GLY A 232 -6.49 -2.26 -1.36
N GLY A 233 -5.40 -1.81 -0.75
CA GLY A 233 -5.22 -0.42 -0.33
C GLY A 233 -5.34 0.61 -1.46
N MET A 234 -4.71 0.37 -2.59
CA MET A 234 -4.75 1.25 -3.76
C MET A 234 -5.90 0.90 -4.70
N SER A 235 -5.99 -0.36 -5.11
CA SER A 235 -6.97 -0.84 -6.08
C SER A 235 -8.42 -0.68 -5.61
N GLY A 236 -8.67 -0.77 -4.32
CA GLY A 236 -10.01 -0.60 -3.72
C GLY A 236 -10.67 0.76 -3.98
N ALA A 237 -9.93 1.74 -4.48
CA ALA A 237 -10.46 3.04 -4.87
C ALA A 237 -11.06 3.06 -6.29
N GLN A 238 -10.74 2.08 -7.15
CA GLN A 238 -11.18 2.04 -8.55
C GLN A 238 -12.70 1.93 -8.72
N PRO A 239 -13.43 1.09 -7.96
CA PRO A 239 -14.89 1.01 -8.07
C PRO A 239 -15.56 2.36 -7.87
N LYS A 240 -15.15 3.08 -6.82
CA LYS A 240 -15.65 4.43 -6.53
C LYS A 240 -15.38 5.41 -7.66
N ALA A 241 -14.19 5.35 -8.26
CA ALA A 241 -13.83 6.20 -9.41
C ALA A 241 -14.70 5.89 -10.63
N GLY A 242 -15.01 4.62 -10.89
CA GLY A 242 -15.92 4.20 -11.96
C GLY A 242 -17.34 4.74 -11.77
N VAL A 243 -17.86 4.70 -10.55
CA VAL A 243 -19.18 5.25 -10.19
C VAL A 243 -19.21 6.78 -10.34
N ILE A 244 -18.16 7.47 -9.86
CA ILE A 244 -18.03 8.94 -10.03
C ILE A 244 -18.00 9.32 -11.52
N ALA A 245 -17.37 8.48 -12.36
CA ALA A 245 -17.37 8.65 -13.80
C ALA A 245 -18.73 8.28 -14.46
N LYS A 246 -19.73 7.88 -13.69
CA LYS A 246 -21.07 7.42 -14.10
C LYS A 246 -21.07 6.13 -14.93
N GLY A 247 -20.08 5.27 -14.75
CA GLY A 247 -19.99 3.98 -15.40
C GLY A 247 -20.49 2.82 -14.55
N VAL A 248 -20.61 1.65 -15.18
CA VAL A 248 -20.70 0.37 -14.47
C VAL A 248 -19.28 -0.12 -14.27
N CYS A 249 -18.87 -0.29 -13.02
CA CYS A 249 -17.54 -0.83 -12.67
C CYS A 249 -17.69 -2.23 -12.09
N VAL A 250 -17.06 -3.22 -12.73
CA VAL A 250 -16.95 -4.58 -12.20
C VAL A 250 -15.52 -4.83 -11.75
N VAL A 251 -15.34 -5.27 -10.52
CA VAL A 251 -14.03 -5.52 -9.94
C VAL A 251 -13.95 -6.92 -9.32
N ALA A 252 -12.93 -7.69 -9.65
CA ALA A 252 -12.68 -9.00 -9.05
C ALA A 252 -11.64 -8.90 -7.93
N GLU A 253 -11.86 -9.62 -6.83
CA GLU A 253 -10.92 -9.75 -5.71
C GLU A 253 -10.95 -11.19 -5.17
N VAL A 254 -9.77 -11.78 -5.06
CA VAL A 254 -9.61 -13.16 -4.57
C VAL A 254 -9.63 -13.28 -3.05
N ASN A 255 -9.36 -12.19 -2.34
CA ASN A 255 -9.42 -12.13 -0.89
C ASN A 255 -10.82 -11.69 -0.43
N PRO A 256 -11.64 -12.61 0.14
CA PRO A 256 -12.99 -12.27 0.59
C PRO A 256 -13.01 -11.17 1.64
N GLU A 257 -12.03 -11.15 2.55
CA GLU A 257 -11.94 -10.12 3.60
C GLU A 257 -11.80 -8.72 2.99
N ALA A 258 -10.94 -8.57 1.97
CA ALA A 258 -10.78 -7.30 1.28
C ALA A 258 -12.09 -6.88 0.56
N THR A 259 -12.76 -7.82 -0.09
CA THR A 259 -14.04 -7.59 -0.80
C THR A 259 -15.10 -7.05 0.14
N TYR A 260 -15.38 -7.76 1.24
CA TYR A 260 -16.44 -7.37 2.17
C TYR A 260 -16.10 -6.12 2.95
N LYS A 261 -14.83 -5.93 3.34
CA LYS A 261 -14.37 -4.67 3.96
C LYS A 261 -14.64 -3.45 3.08
N ARG A 262 -14.37 -3.54 1.75
CA ARG A 262 -14.65 -2.43 0.83
C ARG A 262 -16.13 -2.18 0.62
N HIS A 263 -16.93 -3.24 0.66
CA HIS A 263 -18.38 -3.11 0.62
C HIS A 263 -18.93 -2.41 1.88
N GLU A 264 -18.54 -2.84 3.06
CA GLU A 264 -18.92 -2.22 4.33
C GLU A 264 -18.50 -0.74 4.43
N GLN A 265 -17.34 -0.39 3.88
CA GLN A 265 -16.85 0.98 3.81
C GLN A 265 -17.55 1.84 2.73
N GLY A 266 -18.43 1.27 1.91
CA GLY A 266 -19.12 1.99 0.82
C GLY A 266 -18.24 2.33 -0.38
N TRP A 267 -17.13 1.59 -0.57
CA TRP A 267 -16.27 1.70 -1.76
C TRP A 267 -16.78 0.85 -2.92
N VAL A 268 -17.56 -0.18 -2.62
CA VAL A 268 -18.24 -1.07 -3.57
C VAL A 268 -19.71 -1.15 -3.18
N ASP A 269 -20.60 -1.05 -4.17
CA ASP A 269 -22.04 -1.01 -3.92
C ASP A 269 -22.64 -2.41 -3.75
N GLU A 270 -22.22 -3.38 -4.57
CA GLU A 270 -22.79 -4.74 -4.59
C GLU A 270 -21.68 -5.81 -4.64
N VAL A 271 -21.93 -7.00 -4.08
CA VAL A 271 -21.01 -8.16 -4.09
C VAL A 271 -21.71 -9.40 -4.59
N TYR A 272 -21.07 -10.12 -5.51
CA TYR A 272 -21.55 -11.38 -6.05
C TYR A 272 -20.45 -12.46 -6.00
N LYS A 273 -20.91 -13.72 -5.79
CA LYS A 273 -20.07 -14.93 -5.94
C LYS A 273 -20.38 -15.67 -7.24
N ASP A 274 -21.58 -15.52 -7.73
CA ASP A 274 -22.03 -16.15 -8.97
C ASP A 274 -21.79 -15.22 -10.15
N LEU A 275 -21.01 -15.67 -11.14
CA LEU A 275 -20.62 -14.89 -12.30
C LEU A 275 -21.80 -14.64 -13.27
N ASP A 276 -22.73 -15.57 -13.38
CA ASP A 276 -23.88 -15.37 -14.26
C ASP A 276 -24.80 -14.28 -13.71
N GLN A 277 -25.09 -14.30 -12.42
CA GLN A 277 -25.87 -13.25 -11.75
C GLN A 277 -25.18 -11.90 -11.82
N LEU A 278 -23.85 -11.85 -11.58
CA LEU A 278 -23.07 -10.63 -11.68
C LEU A 278 -23.14 -10.02 -13.08
N ILE A 279 -22.95 -10.84 -14.10
CA ILE A 279 -22.94 -10.39 -15.49
C ILE A 279 -24.35 -9.91 -15.92
N ASP A 280 -25.41 -10.61 -15.52
CA ASP A 280 -26.77 -10.15 -15.79
C ASP A 280 -27.04 -8.80 -15.11
N ARG A 281 -26.61 -8.64 -13.86
CA ARG A 281 -26.72 -7.36 -13.15
C ARG A 281 -25.93 -6.24 -13.83
N ALA A 282 -24.70 -6.52 -14.26
CA ALA A 282 -23.85 -5.55 -14.96
C ALA A 282 -24.45 -5.12 -16.32
N LYS A 283 -25.02 -6.08 -17.07
CA LYS A 283 -25.74 -5.80 -18.34
C LYS A 283 -26.95 -4.91 -18.11
N GLN A 284 -27.78 -5.24 -17.11
CA GLN A 284 -28.94 -4.44 -16.73
C GLN A 284 -28.53 -3.01 -16.36
N ALA A 285 -27.50 -2.85 -15.54
CA ALA A 285 -26.98 -1.54 -15.13
C ALA A 285 -26.48 -0.73 -16.36
N LYS A 286 -25.78 -1.39 -17.27
CA LYS A 286 -25.29 -0.80 -18.50
C LYS A 286 -26.43 -0.30 -19.40
N GLU A 287 -27.47 -1.10 -19.61
CA GLU A 287 -28.66 -0.76 -20.39
C GLU A 287 -29.41 0.43 -19.77
N ASN A 288 -29.54 0.44 -18.46
CA ASN A 288 -30.21 1.50 -17.71
C ASN A 288 -29.33 2.74 -17.52
N LYS A 289 -28.06 2.71 -17.95
CA LYS A 289 -27.06 3.76 -17.71
C LYS A 289 -26.90 4.09 -16.22
N GLU A 290 -27.04 3.09 -15.38
CA GLU A 290 -26.86 3.17 -13.95
C GLU A 290 -25.37 3.30 -13.61
N ALA A 291 -25.03 4.15 -12.65
CA ALA A 291 -23.68 4.24 -12.09
C ALA A 291 -23.60 3.33 -10.86
N VAL A 292 -22.93 2.19 -11.00
CA VAL A 292 -22.84 1.19 -9.94
C VAL A 292 -21.51 0.46 -9.97
N SER A 293 -21.01 0.10 -8.80
CA SER A 293 -19.83 -0.77 -8.65
C SER A 293 -20.21 -2.14 -8.12
N ILE A 294 -19.74 -3.19 -8.79
CA ILE A 294 -20.10 -4.59 -8.53
C ILE A 294 -18.81 -5.38 -8.33
N ALA A 295 -18.63 -5.96 -7.14
CA ALA A 295 -17.50 -6.83 -6.86
C ALA A 295 -17.83 -8.29 -7.16
N TYR A 296 -16.86 -8.99 -7.74
CA TYR A 296 -16.81 -10.44 -7.82
C TYR A 296 -15.88 -10.97 -6.72
N ASP A 297 -16.43 -11.74 -5.79
CA ASP A 297 -15.64 -12.48 -4.80
C ASP A 297 -15.01 -13.72 -5.47
N GLY A 298 -13.90 -13.50 -6.19
CA GLY A 298 -13.23 -14.52 -6.97
C GLY A 298 -12.12 -14.01 -7.88
N ASN A 299 -11.62 -14.87 -8.76
CA ASN A 299 -10.48 -14.55 -9.61
C ASN A 299 -10.89 -13.77 -10.87
N ILE A 300 -10.10 -12.75 -11.19
CA ILE A 300 -10.32 -11.90 -12.38
C ILE A 300 -10.29 -12.68 -13.69
N VAL A 301 -9.53 -13.76 -13.77
CA VAL A 301 -9.44 -14.57 -15.00
C VAL A 301 -10.77 -15.29 -15.26
N ASP A 302 -11.39 -15.83 -14.23
CA ASP A 302 -12.70 -16.47 -14.34
C ASP A 302 -13.78 -15.47 -14.80
N LEU A 303 -13.70 -14.23 -14.30
CA LEU A 303 -14.57 -13.14 -14.76
C LEU A 303 -14.33 -12.81 -16.24
N TRP A 304 -13.08 -12.62 -16.69
CA TRP A 304 -12.79 -12.33 -18.08
C TRP A 304 -13.23 -13.46 -19.02
N GLU A 305 -12.92 -14.71 -18.67
CA GLU A 305 -13.35 -15.87 -19.46
C GLU A 305 -14.88 -15.96 -19.57
N LYS A 306 -15.59 -15.68 -18.48
CA LYS A 306 -17.07 -15.68 -18.47
C LYS A 306 -17.66 -14.52 -19.29
N LEU A 307 -17.03 -13.35 -19.26
CA LEU A 307 -17.43 -12.22 -20.12
C LEU A 307 -17.28 -12.56 -21.61
N VAL A 308 -16.18 -13.25 -21.98
CA VAL A 308 -15.96 -13.73 -23.34
C VAL A 308 -17.01 -14.79 -23.74
N GLU A 309 -17.23 -15.83 -22.89
CA GLU A 309 -18.25 -16.87 -23.09
C GLU A 309 -19.64 -16.27 -23.34
N ARG A 310 -20.01 -15.26 -22.56
CA ARG A 310 -21.30 -14.55 -22.64
C ARG A 310 -21.35 -13.46 -23.71
N ASN A 311 -20.28 -13.28 -24.49
CA ASN A 311 -20.14 -12.24 -25.53
C ASN A 311 -20.51 -10.83 -25.01
N VAL A 312 -19.97 -10.47 -23.84
CA VAL A 312 -20.24 -9.17 -23.22
C VAL A 312 -19.22 -8.15 -23.71
N LYS A 313 -19.69 -7.06 -24.27
CA LYS A 313 -18.82 -5.96 -24.66
C LYS A 313 -18.33 -5.19 -23.43
N VAL A 314 -17.02 -5.16 -23.24
CA VAL A 314 -16.32 -4.37 -22.22
C VAL A 314 -15.67 -3.18 -22.93
N GLU A 315 -15.99 -1.96 -22.50
CA GLU A 315 -15.44 -0.76 -23.11
C GLU A 315 -14.07 -0.43 -22.57
N LEU A 316 -13.85 -0.60 -21.27
CA LEU A 316 -12.57 -0.33 -20.62
C LEU A 316 -12.17 -1.49 -19.71
N GLY A 317 -10.90 -1.82 -19.72
CA GLY A 317 -10.30 -2.80 -18.82
C GLY A 317 -9.01 -2.29 -18.20
N SER A 318 -8.76 -2.65 -16.97
CA SER A 318 -7.48 -2.47 -16.31
C SER A 318 -7.22 -3.61 -15.33
N ASP A 319 -6.00 -3.70 -14.83
CA ASP A 319 -5.63 -4.62 -13.78
C ASP A 319 -4.64 -3.93 -12.83
N GLN A 320 -4.90 -4.04 -11.53
CA GLN A 320 -4.04 -3.50 -10.47
C GLN A 320 -3.24 -4.60 -9.77
N THR A 321 -3.09 -5.73 -10.44
CA THR A 321 -2.29 -6.85 -9.91
C THR A 321 -0.82 -6.47 -9.83
N SER A 322 -0.16 -6.83 -8.75
CA SER A 322 1.26 -6.53 -8.53
C SER A 322 2.17 -7.47 -9.32
N LEU A 323 2.18 -7.38 -10.65
CA LEU A 323 2.98 -8.23 -11.54
C LEU A 323 4.50 -8.08 -11.35
N HIS A 324 4.97 -7.06 -10.66
CA HIS A 324 6.36 -6.97 -10.22
C HIS A 324 6.70 -7.96 -9.09
N ASN A 325 5.70 -8.56 -8.45
CA ASN A 325 5.85 -9.55 -7.39
C ASN A 325 4.87 -10.73 -7.53
N PRO A 326 4.77 -11.36 -8.73
CA PRO A 326 3.72 -12.33 -9.01
C PRO A 326 3.87 -13.64 -8.23
N TRP A 327 5.10 -13.96 -7.77
CA TRP A 327 5.41 -15.22 -7.10
C TRP A 327 5.27 -15.17 -5.58
N ALA A 328 5.01 -14.00 -5.02
CA ALA A 328 4.93 -13.76 -3.58
C ALA A 328 3.66 -12.96 -3.18
N GLY A 329 2.52 -13.36 -3.72
CA GLY A 329 1.20 -12.81 -3.37
C GLY A 329 0.79 -11.58 -4.19
N GLY A 330 1.54 -11.23 -5.23
CA GLY A 330 1.14 -10.16 -6.14
C GLY A 330 0.14 -10.60 -7.21
N TYR A 331 0.03 -11.91 -7.46
CA TYR A 331 -0.92 -12.50 -8.39
C TYR A 331 -1.36 -13.87 -7.90
N TYR A 332 -2.64 -14.18 -7.98
CA TYR A 332 -3.23 -15.43 -7.50
C TYR A 332 -3.69 -16.31 -8.67
N PRO A 333 -3.33 -17.60 -8.68
CA PRO A 333 -3.72 -18.52 -9.75
C PRO A 333 -5.23 -18.79 -9.71
N ALA A 334 -5.86 -18.83 -10.88
CA ALA A 334 -7.26 -19.22 -11.02
C ALA A 334 -7.48 -20.70 -10.69
N GLY A 335 -8.65 -21.02 -10.16
CA GLY A 335 -9.02 -22.39 -9.77
C GLY A 335 -8.53 -22.79 -8.38
N LEU A 336 -7.93 -21.88 -7.62
CA LEU A 336 -7.57 -22.07 -6.21
C LEU A 336 -8.28 -21.08 -5.34
N SER A 337 -8.65 -21.49 -4.12
CA SER A 337 -9.09 -20.55 -3.10
C SER A 337 -7.93 -19.65 -2.66
N PHE A 338 -8.23 -18.51 -2.04
CA PHE A 338 -7.22 -17.62 -1.48
C PHE A 338 -6.32 -18.33 -0.45
N GLU A 339 -6.92 -19.18 0.39
CA GLU A 339 -6.21 -19.95 1.41
C GLU A 339 -5.31 -21.03 0.78
N ASP A 340 -5.84 -21.82 -0.18
CA ASP A 340 -5.06 -22.85 -0.87
C ASP A 340 -3.88 -22.27 -1.66
N ALA A 341 -4.09 -21.11 -2.29
CA ALA A 341 -3.04 -20.40 -3.01
C ALA A 341 -1.93 -19.91 -2.05
N ASN A 342 -2.29 -19.34 -0.90
CA ASN A 342 -1.33 -18.93 0.13
C ASN A 342 -0.57 -20.14 0.72
N ASN A 343 -1.27 -21.25 0.98
CA ASN A 343 -0.65 -22.50 1.43
C ASN A 343 0.33 -23.06 0.38
N MET A 344 -0.06 -23.06 -0.89
CA MET A 344 0.80 -23.50 -1.98
C MET A 344 2.02 -22.58 -2.13
N MET A 345 1.85 -21.27 -2.06
CA MET A 345 2.93 -20.29 -2.16
C MET A 345 3.98 -20.52 -1.06
N THR A 346 3.54 -20.82 0.15
CA THR A 346 4.41 -21.05 1.31
C THR A 346 5.11 -22.40 1.25
N ASN A 347 4.37 -23.48 0.95
CA ASN A 347 4.85 -24.85 1.10
C ASN A 347 5.41 -25.46 -0.20
N ASN A 348 5.00 -24.93 -1.36
CA ASN A 348 5.45 -25.39 -2.68
C ASN A 348 5.55 -24.23 -3.69
N PRO A 349 6.49 -23.29 -3.49
CA PRO A 349 6.60 -22.06 -4.30
C PRO A 349 6.84 -22.33 -5.79
N GLU A 350 7.53 -23.41 -6.15
CA GLU A 350 7.74 -23.78 -7.56
C GLU A 350 6.44 -24.23 -8.25
N LYS A 351 5.58 -24.95 -7.54
CA LYS A 351 4.25 -25.30 -8.05
C LYS A 351 3.38 -24.06 -8.16
N PHE A 352 3.39 -23.20 -7.13
CA PHE A 352 2.66 -21.92 -7.15
C PHE A 352 3.04 -21.10 -8.39
N LYS A 353 4.34 -20.93 -8.66
CA LYS A 353 4.85 -20.21 -9.81
C LYS A 353 4.32 -20.77 -11.14
N LYS A 354 4.30 -22.10 -11.28
CA LYS A 354 3.76 -22.75 -12.49
C LYS A 354 2.26 -22.48 -12.68
N GLU A 355 1.47 -22.53 -11.60
CA GLU A 355 0.03 -22.26 -11.69
C GLU A 355 -0.24 -20.77 -11.99
N VAL A 356 0.55 -19.84 -11.44
CA VAL A 356 0.50 -18.43 -11.81
C VAL A 356 0.82 -18.23 -13.28
N GLN A 357 1.87 -18.89 -13.82
CA GLN A 357 2.23 -18.79 -15.24
C GLN A 357 1.10 -19.28 -16.16
N LYS A 358 0.47 -20.41 -15.85
CA LYS A 358 -0.69 -20.92 -16.60
C LYS A 358 -1.85 -19.94 -16.57
N THR A 359 -2.11 -19.37 -15.41
CA THR A 359 -3.19 -18.40 -15.22
C THR A 359 -2.94 -17.11 -16.00
N LEU A 360 -1.72 -16.61 -16.05
CA LEU A 360 -1.35 -15.43 -16.85
C LEU A 360 -1.60 -15.67 -18.36
N VAL A 361 -1.34 -16.87 -18.87
CA VAL A 361 -1.66 -17.22 -20.26
C VAL A 361 -3.17 -17.18 -20.52
N ARG A 362 -3.99 -17.78 -19.62
CA ARG A 362 -5.46 -17.72 -19.70
C ARG A 362 -5.94 -16.26 -19.68
N HIS A 363 -5.44 -15.47 -18.74
CA HIS A 363 -5.79 -14.06 -18.56
C HIS A 363 -5.53 -13.26 -19.84
N THR A 364 -4.32 -13.39 -20.40
CA THR A 364 -3.94 -12.70 -21.65
C THR A 364 -4.81 -13.13 -22.82
N ASN A 365 -5.10 -14.41 -22.95
CA ASN A 365 -5.96 -14.93 -24.01
C ASN A 365 -7.38 -14.37 -23.91
N ALA A 366 -7.95 -14.35 -22.71
CA ALA A 366 -9.31 -13.83 -22.50
C ALA A 366 -9.41 -12.32 -22.81
N ILE A 367 -8.38 -11.52 -22.43
CA ILE A 367 -8.37 -10.08 -22.74
C ILE A 367 -8.21 -9.82 -24.24
N ASN A 368 -7.44 -10.65 -24.95
CA ASN A 368 -7.18 -10.46 -26.39
C ASN A 368 -8.33 -10.93 -27.29
N THR A 369 -9.29 -11.71 -26.75
CA THR A 369 -10.47 -12.16 -27.46
C THR A 369 -11.55 -11.06 -27.46
#